data_5dfed3c9ed1d2dfa8db83df23a2542db
#
_entry.id   5dfed3c9ed1d2dfa8db83df23a2542db
#
_cell.length_a   1.000
_cell.length_b   1.000
_cell.length_c   1.000
_cell.angle_alpha   90.00
_cell.angle_beta   90.00
_cell.angle_gamma   90.00
#
_symmetry.space_group_name_H-M   'P 1'
#
loop_
_entity.id
_entity.type
_entity.pdbx_description
1 polymer ?
#
loop_
_entity_poly.entity_id
_entity_poly.type
_entity_poly.pdbx_seq_one_letter_code
_entity_poly.pdbx_strand_id
1 'polypeptide(L)'
;AAVENAARQAELELRRLADHNLVLLCPDDPRYPRYLRPLADPPVLLYCQGDLACLTRPAVAIVGSRAATSYGKRISFELARELARRGICVVSGMALGIDGQAHAGALAGGGATIGVLGCGADVVYPPQHRALFAEVGSRGLLLTEYPLGSRPEGFRFPERNRIISGLSLGVVVVEASPKSGSLITAGLALEQGREVFAVPGRIDSVKSQGTHRLLQQGAKLVHG
;
A
#
# COMPACT_ATOMS: atom_id res chain seq x y z
N ALA A 1 32.96 -17.42 -12.00
CA ALA A 1 31.71 -18.18 -12.28
C ALA A 1 30.49 -17.67 -11.53
N ALA A 2 30.44 -17.64 -10.16
CA ALA A 2 29.26 -17.18 -9.42
C ALA A 2 29.00 -15.67 -9.59
N VAL A 3 30.04 -14.84 -9.46
CA VAL A 3 29.96 -13.37 -9.64
C VAL A 3 29.59 -13.00 -11.08
N GLU A 4 30.17 -13.65 -12.07
CA GLU A 4 29.84 -13.43 -13.48
C GLU A 4 28.40 -13.80 -13.82
N ASN A 5 27.88 -14.89 -13.22
CA ASN A 5 26.48 -15.26 -13.37
C ASN A 5 25.54 -14.23 -12.71
N ALA A 6 25.89 -13.74 -11.51
CA ALA A 6 25.12 -12.70 -10.82
C ALA A 6 25.10 -11.39 -11.61
N ALA A 7 26.26 -10.96 -12.17
CA ALA A 7 26.34 -9.77 -13.02
C ALA A 7 25.46 -9.90 -14.27
N ARG A 8 25.51 -11.05 -14.94
CA ARG A 8 24.67 -11.33 -16.11
C ARG A 8 23.18 -11.32 -15.79
N GLN A 9 22.79 -11.88 -14.63
CA GLN A 9 21.40 -11.84 -14.19
C GLN A 9 20.94 -10.41 -13.87
N ALA A 10 21.80 -9.60 -13.23
CA ALA A 10 21.52 -8.21 -12.97
C ALA A 10 21.33 -7.39 -14.27
N GLU A 11 22.21 -7.61 -15.28
CA GLU A 11 22.04 -6.95 -16.58
C GLU A 11 20.73 -7.33 -17.28
N LEU A 12 20.34 -8.60 -17.23
CA LEU A 12 19.07 -9.06 -17.80
C LEU A 12 17.88 -8.41 -17.07
N GLU A 13 17.94 -8.32 -15.75
CA GLU A 13 16.88 -7.66 -14.97
C GLU A 13 16.81 -6.17 -15.29
N LEU A 14 17.94 -5.46 -15.39
CA LEU A 14 17.97 -4.04 -15.77
C LEU A 14 17.37 -3.79 -17.16
N ARG A 15 17.61 -4.67 -18.14
CA ARG A 15 16.96 -4.57 -19.47
C ARG A 15 15.45 -4.75 -19.37
N ARG A 16 14.98 -5.76 -18.61
CA ARG A 16 13.55 -6.00 -18.39
C ARG A 16 12.87 -4.82 -17.70
N LEU A 17 13.56 -4.13 -16.77
CA LEU A 17 13.04 -2.92 -16.14
C LEU A 17 12.77 -1.82 -17.17
N ALA A 18 13.69 -1.60 -18.11
CA ALA A 18 13.53 -0.62 -19.17
C ALA A 18 12.32 -0.96 -20.09
N ASP A 19 12.15 -2.23 -20.46
CA ASP A 19 11.02 -2.70 -21.27
C ASP A 19 9.66 -2.46 -20.59
N HIS A 20 9.63 -2.46 -19.27
CA HIS A 20 8.41 -2.23 -18.45
C HIS A 20 8.28 -0.79 -17.91
N ASN A 21 9.17 0.14 -18.31
CA ASN A 21 9.22 1.51 -17.78
C ASN A 21 9.28 1.56 -16.25
N LEU A 22 10.09 0.69 -15.64
CA LEU A 22 10.31 0.60 -14.21
C LEU A 22 11.58 1.33 -13.80
N VAL A 23 11.52 2.00 -12.65
CA VAL A 23 12.68 2.57 -11.97
C VAL A 23 13.00 1.72 -10.75
N LEU A 24 14.28 1.35 -10.59
CA LEU A 24 14.77 0.65 -9.41
C LEU A 24 15.38 1.65 -8.44
N LEU A 25 14.96 1.59 -7.17
CA LEU A 25 15.51 2.40 -6.09
C LEU A 25 16.17 1.49 -5.05
N CYS A 26 17.35 1.87 -4.57
CA CYS A 26 18.03 1.26 -3.43
C CYS A 26 18.19 2.31 -2.30
N PRO A 27 18.52 1.91 -1.07
CA PRO A 27 18.64 2.84 0.06
C PRO A 27 19.61 4.01 -0.16
N ASP A 28 20.63 3.86 -1.03
CA ASP A 28 21.59 4.92 -1.35
C ASP A 28 21.06 5.91 -2.40
N ASP A 29 19.98 5.58 -3.11
CA ASP A 29 19.34 6.51 -4.05
C ASP A 29 18.69 7.67 -3.28
N PRO A 30 18.96 8.95 -3.64
CA PRO A 30 18.34 10.10 -2.98
C PRO A 30 16.80 10.11 -3.07
N ARG A 31 16.22 9.45 -4.06
CA ARG A 31 14.76 9.30 -4.25
C ARG A 31 14.15 8.20 -3.40
N TYR A 32 14.97 7.34 -2.76
CA TYR A 32 14.46 6.30 -1.87
C TYR A 32 13.67 6.90 -0.71
N PRO A 33 12.48 6.37 -0.37
CA PRO A 33 11.60 6.95 0.64
C PRO A 33 12.27 7.07 2.01
N ARG A 34 12.39 8.29 2.51
CA ARG A 34 13.05 8.58 3.80
C ARG A 34 12.46 7.83 4.98
N TYR A 35 11.15 7.55 4.93
CA TYR A 35 10.43 6.86 6.00
C TYR A 35 10.63 5.35 6.02
N LEU A 36 11.15 4.76 4.94
CA LEU A 36 11.49 3.32 4.89
C LEU A 36 12.90 3.03 5.43
N ARG A 37 13.82 4.00 5.37
CA ARG A 37 15.21 3.80 5.83
C ARG A 37 15.35 3.38 7.30
N PRO A 38 14.58 3.95 8.26
CA PRO A 38 14.70 3.59 9.68
C PRO A 38 13.94 2.32 10.07
N LEU A 39 13.29 1.63 9.14
CA LEU A 39 12.61 0.37 9.46
C LEU A 39 13.64 -0.69 9.91
N ALA A 40 13.22 -1.61 10.77
CA ALA A 40 14.06 -2.74 11.20
C ALA A 40 14.44 -3.65 10.02
N ASP A 41 13.56 -3.74 9.03
CA ASP A 41 13.74 -4.51 7.79
C ASP A 41 13.34 -3.63 6.59
N PRO A 42 14.24 -2.70 6.16
CA PRO A 42 13.95 -1.83 5.02
C PRO A 42 14.07 -2.61 3.71
N PRO A 43 13.21 -2.35 2.71
CA PRO A 43 13.35 -2.95 1.39
C PRO A 43 14.72 -2.61 0.77
N VAL A 44 15.51 -3.63 0.41
CA VAL A 44 16.82 -3.43 -0.23
C VAL A 44 16.67 -2.86 -1.64
N LEU A 45 15.62 -3.26 -2.35
CA LEU A 45 15.28 -2.79 -3.69
C LEU A 45 13.79 -2.48 -3.77
N LEU A 46 13.45 -1.41 -4.48
CA LEU A 46 12.08 -1.02 -4.79
C LEU A 46 11.93 -0.88 -6.30
N TYR A 47 11.06 -1.68 -6.88
CA TYR A 47 10.63 -1.59 -8.27
C TYR A 47 9.45 -0.63 -8.34
N CYS A 48 9.60 0.47 -9.07
CA CYS A 48 8.66 1.58 -9.10
C CYS A 48 8.15 1.80 -10.53
N GLN A 49 6.82 1.86 -10.71
CA GLN A 49 6.16 2.20 -11.97
C GLN A 49 5.23 3.39 -11.77
N GLY A 50 5.47 4.48 -12.47
CA GLY A 50 4.64 5.70 -12.40
C GLY A 50 5.39 6.91 -11.86
N ASP A 51 4.68 7.81 -11.18
CA ASP A 51 5.20 9.08 -10.70
C ASP A 51 5.92 8.96 -9.35
N LEU A 52 7.26 9.02 -9.37
CA LEU A 52 8.09 9.00 -8.17
C LEU A 52 7.86 10.20 -7.24
N ALA A 53 7.30 11.32 -7.71
CA ALA A 53 6.96 12.45 -6.86
C ALA A 53 5.93 12.09 -5.78
N CYS A 54 5.17 11.00 -5.96
CA CYS A 54 4.30 10.45 -4.92
C CYS A 54 5.06 10.11 -3.63
N LEU A 55 6.34 9.68 -3.72
CA LEU A 55 7.16 9.29 -2.57
C LEU A 55 7.60 10.47 -1.69
N THR A 56 7.51 11.70 -2.19
CA THR A 56 7.91 12.92 -1.46
C THR A 56 6.75 13.60 -0.72
N ARG A 57 5.51 13.19 -1.01
CA ARG A 57 4.30 13.77 -0.42
C ARG A 57 4.03 13.21 0.97
N PRO A 58 3.39 13.98 1.87
CA PRO A 58 2.84 13.40 3.09
C PRO A 58 1.81 12.33 2.71
N ALA A 59 1.89 11.18 3.35
CA ALA A 59 1.08 10.03 2.97
C ALA A 59 0.32 9.43 4.16
N VAL A 60 -0.87 8.91 3.89
CA VAL A 60 -1.71 8.17 4.84
C VAL A 60 -2.12 6.84 4.21
N ALA A 61 -1.95 5.76 4.95
CA ALA A 61 -2.43 4.46 4.50
C ALA A 61 -3.92 4.28 4.81
N ILE A 62 -4.67 3.71 3.87
CA ILE A 62 -6.05 3.26 4.07
C ILE A 62 -6.11 1.78 3.76
N VAL A 63 -6.46 0.99 4.78
CA VAL A 63 -6.48 -0.48 4.69
C VAL A 63 -7.75 -1.05 5.29
N GLY A 64 -8.08 -2.30 4.94
CA GLY A 64 -9.22 -2.96 5.54
C GLY A 64 -9.63 -4.27 4.89
N SER A 65 -10.88 -4.64 5.10
CA SER A 65 -11.47 -5.90 4.62
C SER A 65 -11.46 -6.02 3.09
N ARG A 66 -11.02 -7.17 2.58
CA ARG A 66 -11.16 -7.52 1.14
C ARG A 66 -12.61 -7.71 0.73
N ALA A 67 -13.44 -8.23 1.63
CA ALA A 67 -14.88 -8.40 1.46
C ALA A 67 -15.64 -7.28 2.18
N ALA A 68 -15.34 -6.01 1.85
CA ALA A 68 -15.90 -4.83 2.47
C ALA A 68 -17.41 -4.69 2.20
N THR A 69 -18.12 -4.12 3.19
CA THR A 69 -19.53 -3.74 3.02
C THR A 69 -19.67 -2.51 2.11
N SER A 70 -20.89 -2.20 1.67
CA SER A 70 -21.17 -0.97 0.92
C SER A 70 -20.81 0.29 1.74
N TYR A 71 -21.01 0.24 3.07
CA TYR A 71 -20.59 1.29 3.99
C TYR A 71 -19.06 1.47 3.96
N GLY A 72 -18.30 0.40 4.20
CA GLY A 72 -16.84 0.48 4.22
C GLY A 72 -16.27 0.94 2.88
N LYS A 73 -16.80 0.44 1.76
CA LYS A 73 -16.41 0.88 0.41
C LYS A 73 -16.61 2.37 0.22
N ARG A 74 -17.80 2.89 0.57
CA ARG A 74 -18.13 4.31 0.46
C ARG A 74 -17.21 5.16 1.34
N ILE A 75 -17.05 4.82 2.62
CA ILE A 75 -16.17 5.56 3.54
C ILE A 75 -14.72 5.57 3.04
N SER A 76 -14.19 4.42 2.60
CA SER A 76 -12.83 4.35 2.05
C SER A 76 -12.64 5.27 0.85
N PHE A 77 -13.60 5.26 -0.08
CA PHE A 77 -13.57 6.12 -1.28
C PHE A 77 -13.64 7.61 -0.91
N GLU A 78 -14.60 8.01 -0.08
CA GLU A 78 -14.80 9.41 0.29
C GLU A 78 -13.60 9.95 1.08
N LEU A 79 -13.09 9.19 2.06
CA LEU A 79 -11.92 9.58 2.84
C LEU A 79 -10.69 9.74 1.96
N ALA A 80 -10.44 8.78 1.08
CA ALA A 80 -9.31 8.84 0.15
C ALA A 80 -9.41 10.05 -0.79
N ARG A 81 -10.61 10.35 -1.29
CA ARG A 81 -10.87 11.51 -2.15
C ARG A 81 -10.58 12.82 -1.44
N GLU A 82 -11.02 12.97 -0.19
CA GLU A 82 -10.80 14.18 0.59
C GLU A 82 -9.33 14.37 0.99
N LEU A 83 -8.62 13.29 1.35
CA LEU A 83 -7.17 13.33 1.58
C LEU A 83 -6.40 13.77 0.33
N ALA A 84 -6.75 13.18 -0.81
CA ALA A 84 -6.14 13.49 -2.11
C ALA A 84 -6.34 14.96 -2.51
N ARG A 85 -7.54 15.51 -2.33
CA ARG A 85 -7.85 16.94 -2.57
C ARG A 85 -7.02 17.89 -1.70
N ARG A 86 -6.59 17.43 -0.51
CA ARG A 86 -5.72 18.18 0.40
C ARG A 86 -4.22 17.95 0.14
N GLY A 87 -3.85 17.29 -0.96
CA GLY A 87 -2.46 17.02 -1.33
C GLY A 87 -1.81 15.87 -0.56
N ILE A 88 -2.58 15.10 0.22
CA ILE A 88 -2.10 13.92 0.95
C ILE A 88 -2.14 12.71 0.02
N CYS A 89 -1.03 12.01 -0.09
CA CYS A 89 -0.94 10.78 -0.87
C CYS A 89 -1.61 9.62 -0.14
N VAL A 90 -2.43 8.84 -0.84
CA VAL A 90 -3.07 7.66 -0.28
C VAL A 90 -2.24 6.42 -0.59
N VAL A 91 -1.82 5.69 0.44
CA VAL A 91 -1.10 4.42 0.30
C VAL A 91 -2.02 3.26 0.59
N SER A 92 -2.01 2.22 -0.24
CA SER A 92 -2.75 1.00 0.03
C SER A 92 -2.17 -0.22 -0.72
N GLY A 93 -2.76 -1.39 -0.50
CA GLY A 93 -2.20 -2.67 -0.95
C GLY A 93 -2.81 -3.24 -2.24
N MET A 94 -3.56 -2.50 -3.01
CA MET A 94 -4.21 -2.97 -4.25
C MET A 94 -5.16 -4.17 -4.06
N ALA A 95 -5.49 -4.58 -2.82
CA ALA A 95 -6.41 -5.68 -2.56
C ALA A 95 -7.86 -5.31 -2.92
N LEU A 96 -8.72 -6.32 -3.08
CA LEU A 96 -10.17 -6.09 -3.22
C LEU A 96 -10.73 -5.35 -2.00
N GLY A 97 -11.88 -4.73 -2.15
CA GLY A 97 -12.61 -4.08 -1.05
C GLY A 97 -12.06 -2.71 -0.70
N ILE A 98 -11.61 -2.52 0.54
CA ILE A 98 -11.18 -1.20 1.07
C ILE A 98 -10.04 -0.60 0.25
N ASP A 99 -8.99 -1.38 -0.03
CA ASP A 99 -7.81 -0.90 -0.73
C ASP A 99 -8.15 -0.37 -2.14
N GLY A 100 -8.91 -1.13 -2.91
CA GLY A 100 -9.34 -0.70 -4.26
C GLY A 100 -10.17 0.58 -4.22
N GLN A 101 -11.05 0.75 -3.22
CA GLN A 101 -11.83 1.96 -3.07
C GLN A 101 -10.97 3.15 -2.62
N ALA A 102 -9.95 2.92 -1.80
CA ALA A 102 -8.99 3.95 -1.43
C ALA A 102 -8.25 4.52 -2.65
N HIS A 103 -7.74 3.64 -3.51
CA HIS A 103 -7.08 4.09 -4.75
C HIS A 103 -8.04 4.82 -5.69
N ALA A 104 -9.24 4.25 -5.92
CA ALA A 104 -10.26 4.88 -6.76
C ALA A 104 -10.68 6.27 -6.23
N GLY A 105 -10.85 6.40 -4.91
CA GLY A 105 -11.17 7.67 -4.27
C GLY A 105 -10.06 8.71 -4.45
N ALA A 106 -8.79 8.34 -4.23
CA ALA A 106 -7.65 9.22 -4.42
C ALA A 106 -7.54 9.74 -5.87
N LEU A 107 -7.68 8.85 -6.85
CA LEU A 107 -7.68 9.20 -8.28
C LEU A 107 -8.85 10.10 -8.65
N ALA A 108 -10.06 9.85 -8.10
CA ALA A 108 -11.23 10.70 -8.29
C ALA A 108 -11.07 12.08 -7.63
N GLY A 109 -10.28 12.18 -6.57
CA GLY A 109 -9.89 13.44 -5.93
C GLY A 109 -8.84 14.23 -6.73
N GLY A 110 -8.29 13.67 -7.80
CA GLY A 110 -7.22 14.29 -8.58
C GLY A 110 -5.85 14.28 -7.89
N GLY A 111 -5.68 13.48 -6.82
CA GLY A 111 -4.45 13.43 -6.04
C GLY A 111 -3.61 12.18 -6.29
N ALA A 112 -2.51 12.08 -5.56
CA ALA A 112 -1.55 10.98 -5.65
C ALA A 112 -2.01 9.74 -4.88
N THR A 113 -1.67 8.55 -5.40
CA THR A 113 -1.83 7.29 -4.67
C THR A 113 -0.68 6.34 -4.97
N ILE A 114 -0.29 5.55 -3.96
CA ILE A 114 0.76 4.53 -4.06
C ILE A 114 0.15 3.16 -3.81
N GLY A 115 0.16 2.32 -4.83
CA GLY A 115 -0.20 0.90 -4.73
C GLY A 115 1.03 0.06 -4.40
N VAL A 116 1.12 -0.44 -3.17
CA VAL A 116 2.20 -1.36 -2.78
C VAL A 116 1.78 -2.78 -3.12
N LEU A 117 2.61 -3.53 -3.85
CA LEU A 117 2.26 -4.85 -4.37
C LEU A 117 2.92 -5.96 -3.56
N GLY A 118 2.29 -7.14 -3.53
CA GLY A 118 2.85 -8.39 -2.99
C GLY A 118 3.27 -9.37 -4.10
N CYS A 119 3.61 -8.84 -5.28
CA CYS A 119 4.05 -9.58 -6.47
C CYS A 119 4.91 -8.66 -7.33
N GLY A 120 5.47 -9.16 -8.43
CA GLY A 120 6.19 -8.34 -9.40
C GLY A 120 5.31 -7.24 -10.01
N ALA A 121 5.92 -6.12 -10.39
CA ALA A 121 5.19 -4.98 -10.95
C ALA A 121 4.55 -5.28 -12.32
N ASP A 122 5.00 -6.33 -13.00
CA ASP A 122 4.44 -6.86 -14.25
C ASP A 122 3.24 -7.81 -14.03
N VAL A 123 2.90 -8.13 -12.77
CA VAL A 123 1.85 -9.08 -12.41
C VAL A 123 0.63 -8.35 -11.84
N VAL A 124 -0.46 -8.32 -12.60
CA VAL A 124 -1.73 -7.72 -12.14
C VAL A 124 -2.42 -8.62 -11.15
N TYR A 125 -2.48 -8.20 -9.88
CA TYR A 125 -3.20 -8.92 -8.84
C TYR A 125 -3.93 -7.98 -7.88
N PRO A 126 -5.21 -8.22 -7.55
CA PRO A 126 -6.08 -9.25 -8.12
C PRO A 126 -6.49 -8.93 -9.57
N PRO A 127 -6.84 -9.93 -10.41
CA PRO A 127 -7.18 -9.71 -11.83
C PRO A 127 -8.34 -8.75 -12.04
N GLN A 128 -9.27 -8.67 -11.09
CA GLN A 128 -10.41 -7.75 -11.11
C GLN A 128 -9.99 -6.28 -11.09
N HIS A 129 -8.80 -5.98 -10.61
CA HIS A 129 -8.27 -4.61 -10.52
C HIS A 129 -7.42 -4.22 -11.74
N ARG A 130 -7.48 -4.94 -12.87
CA ARG A 130 -6.67 -4.63 -14.06
C ARG A 130 -6.77 -3.17 -14.50
N ALA A 131 -7.98 -2.62 -14.58
CA ALA A 131 -8.18 -1.22 -14.95
C ALA A 131 -7.61 -0.26 -13.90
N LEU A 132 -7.88 -0.51 -12.62
CA LEU A 132 -7.36 0.28 -11.52
C LEU A 132 -5.82 0.23 -11.45
N PHE A 133 -5.24 -0.95 -11.68
CA PHE A 133 -3.78 -1.14 -11.72
C PHE A 133 -3.14 -0.24 -12.81
N ALA A 134 -3.70 -0.25 -14.01
CA ALA A 134 -3.23 0.60 -15.10
C ALA A 134 -3.39 2.09 -14.76
N GLU A 135 -4.50 2.48 -14.15
CA GLU A 135 -4.76 3.87 -13.77
C GLU A 135 -3.81 4.35 -12.65
N VAL A 136 -3.57 3.53 -11.62
CA VAL A 136 -2.58 3.84 -10.56
C VAL A 136 -1.18 3.93 -11.16
N GLY A 137 -0.79 3.02 -12.06
CA GLY A 137 0.51 3.06 -12.72
C GLY A 137 0.72 4.28 -13.62
N SER A 138 -0.35 4.87 -14.16
CA SER A 138 -0.28 6.05 -15.05
C SER A 138 -0.41 7.39 -14.34
N ARG A 139 -1.15 7.46 -13.22
CA ARG A 139 -1.51 8.71 -12.51
C ARG A 139 -1.02 8.76 -11.05
N GLY A 140 -0.43 7.69 -10.57
CA GLY A 140 0.12 7.50 -9.24
C GLY A 140 1.41 6.71 -9.32
N LEU A 141 1.61 5.81 -8.36
CA LEU A 141 2.80 4.96 -8.27
C LEU A 141 2.43 3.54 -7.88
N LEU A 142 2.91 2.55 -8.62
CA LEU A 142 2.97 1.15 -8.19
C LEU A 142 4.38 0.87 -7.67
N LEU A 143 4.46 0.18 -6.54
CA LEU A 143 5.72 -0.08 -5.85
C LEU A 143 5.75 -1.50 -5.29
N THR A 144 6.87 -2.20 -5.48
CA THR A 144 7.09 -3.54 -4.93
C THR A 144 8.58 -3.78 -4.62
N GLU A 145 8.85 -4.66 -3.66
CA GLU A 145 10.19 -5.18 -3.39
C GLU A 145 10.49 -6.48 -4.15
N TYR A 146 9.48 -7.04 -4.84
CA TYR A 146 9.62 -8.33 -5.54
C TYR A 146 10.04 -8.13 -7.00
N PRO A 147 11.01 -8.94 -7.48
CA PRO A 147 11.45 -8.91 -8.88
C PRO A 147 10.32 -9.17 -9.88
N LEU A 148 10.53 -8.77 -11.13
CA LEU A 148 9.62 -9.05 -12.23
C LEU A 148 9.34 -10.56 -12.36
N GLY A 149 8.08 -10.90 -12.68
CA GLY A 149 7.60 -12.29 -12.77
C GLY A 149 7.29 -12.94 -11.42
N SER A 150 7.50 -12.24 -10.29
CA SER A 150 7.15 -12.78 -8.97
C SER A 150 5.64 -12.96 -8.82
N ARG A 151 5.19 -14.20 -8.61
CA ARG A 151 3.77 -14.54 -8.45
C ARG A 151 3.23 -14.06 -7.12
N PRO A 152 1.91 -13.76 -7.01
CA PRO A 152 1.27 -13.43 -5.74
C PRO A 152 1.17 -14.67 -4.86
N GLU A 153 1.89 -14.69 -3.75
CA GLU A 153 1.90 -15.75 -2.76
C GLU A 153 1.37 -15.27 -1.42
N GLY A 154 0.65 -16.13 -0.70
CA GLY A 154 -0.09 -15.74 0.50
C GLY A 154 0.75 -15.05 1.58
N PHE A 155 2.00 -15.49 1.79
CA PHE A 155 2.91 -14.96 2.80
C PHE A 155 3.47 -13.57 2.42
N ARG A 156 3.56 -13.24 1.13
CA ARG A 156 4.10 -11.94 0.68
C ARG A 156 3.20 -10.76 1.04
N PHE A 157 1.90 -10.98 1.20
CA PHE A 157 0.99 -9.89 1.53
C PHE A 157 1.18 -9.35 2.95
N PRO A 158 1.31 -10.18 4.01
CA PRO A 158 1.70 -9.70 5.33
C PRO A 158 3.07 -9.04 5.37
N GLU A 159 4.08 -9.60 4.70
CA GLU A 159 5.44 -9.05 4.62
C GLU A 159 5.45 -7.65 3.99
N ARG A 160 4.76 -7.49 2.87
CA ARG A 160 4.63 -6.23 2.17
C ARG A 160 3.97 -5.13 3.02
N ASN A 161 3.10 -5.47 3.98
CA ASN A 161 2.34 -4.49 4.76
C ASN A 161 3.25 -3.54 5.55
N ARG A 162 4.49 -3.96 5.90
CA ARG A 162 5.47 -3.08 6.54
C ARG A 162 5.86 -1.88 5.66
N ILE A 163 5.79 -2.04 4.35
CA ILE A 163 6.05 -0.97 3.39
C ILE A 163 4.86 0.00 3.33
N ILE A 164 3.61 -0.50 3.39
CA ILE A 164 2.40 0.33 3.43
C ILE A 164 2.44 1.25 4.66
N SER A 165 2.62 0.69 5.86
CA SER A 165 2.71 1.47 7.09
C SER A 165 3.96 2.36 7.10
N GLY A 166 5.10 1.84 6.64
CA GLY A 166 6.37 2.55 6.60
C GLY A 166 6.38 3.81 5.73
N LEU A 167 5.67 3.80 4.61
CA LEU A 167 5.52 4.97 3.72
C LEU A 167 4.60 6.05 4.30
N SER A 168 3.84 5.74 5.36
CA SER A 168 2.72 6.56 5.82
C SER A 168 3.01 7.23 7.16
N LEU A 169 2.43 8.41 7.38
CA LEU A 169 2.42 9.09 8.66
C LEU A 169 1.44 8.44 9.65
N GLY A 170 0.43 7.76 9.13
CA GLY A 170 -0.54 7.00 9.90
C GLY A 170 -1.33 6.03 9.03
N VAL A 171 -2.01 5.09 9.68
CA VAL A 171 -2.79 4.03 9.04
C VAL A 171 -4.24 4.11 9.49
N VAL A 172 -5.15 4.23 8.54
CA VAL A 172 -6.60 4.19 8.76
C VAL A 172 -7.13 2.80 8.46
N VAL A 173 -7.71 2.13 9.44
CA VAL A 173 -8.40 0.85 9.27
C VAL A 173 -9.89 1.11 9.15
N VAL A 174 -10.48 0.85 7.96
CA VAL A 174 -11.89 1.18 7.69
C VAL A 174 -12.83 0.06 8.14
N GLU A 175 -12.54 -1.16 7.81
CA GLU A 175 -13.26 -2.36 8.26
C GLU A 175 -12.27 -3.49 8.52
N ALA A 176 -12.43 -4.22 9.62
CA ALA A 176 -11.64 -5.39 9.94
C ALA A 176 -12.44 -6.41 10.76
N SER A 177 -12.47 -7.66 10.30
CA SER A 177 -12.85 -8.78 11.16
C SER A 177 -11.68 -9.11 12.11
N PRO A 178 -11.90 -9.91 13.19
CA PRO A 178 -10.85 -10.22 14.16
C PRO A 178 -9.59 -10.88 13.59
N LYS A 179 -9.69 -11.53 12.43
CA LYS A 179 -8.57 -12.18 11.73
C LYS A 179 -8.15 -11.46 10.46
N SER A 180 -8.50 -10.18 10.29
CA SER A 180 -8.16 -9.41 9.10
C SER A 180 -6.66 -9.12 9.02
N GLY A 181 -6.07 -9.28 7.82
CA GLY A 181 -4.67 -8.88 7.55
C GLY A 181 -4.41 -7.38 7.74
N SER A 182 -5.45 -6.53 7.68
CA SER A 182 -5.31 -5.09 7.97
C SER A 182 -4.97 -4.80 9.44
N LEU A 183 -5.29 -5.71 10.37
CA LEU A 183 -4.85 -5.60 11.76
C LEU A 183 -3.34 -5.85 11.91
N ILE A 184 -2.73 -6.65 11.03
CA ILE A 184 -1.27 -6.82 10.94
C ILE A 184 -0.65 -5.47 10.54
N THR A 185 -1.22 -4.80 9.54
CA THR A 185 -0.75 -3.47 9.12
C THR A 185 -0.85 -2.44 10.25
N ALA A 186 -1.92 -2.48 11.05
CA ALA A 186 -2.08 -1.62 12.22
C ALA A 186 -1.02 -1.90 13.30
N GLY A 187 -0.71 -3.18 13.57
CA GLY A 187 0.36 -3.58 14.48
C GLY A 187 1.72 -3.08 14.03
N LEU A 188 2.07 -3.32 12.75
CA LEU A 188 3.31 -2.83 12.14
C LEU A 188 3.41 -1.29 12.19
N ALA A 189 2.30 -0.58 12.01
CA ALA A 189 2.26 0.88 12.12
C ALA A 189 2.67 1.33 13.53
N LEU A 190 2.13 0.71 14.58
CA LEU A 190 2.49 1.01 15.98
C LEU A 190 3.97 0.71 16.26
N GLU A 191 4.49 -0.44 15.82
CA GLU A 191 5.90 -0.81 15.95
C GLU A 191 6.84 0.19 15.25
N GLN A 192 6.37 0.79 14.16
CA GLN A 192 7.08 1.82 13.38
C GLN A 192 6.87 3.24 13.91
N GLY A 193 6.17 3.42 15.04
CA GLY A 193 5.86 4.73 15.61
C GLY A 193 4.88 5.57 14.78
N ARG A 194 3.99 4.91 14.01
CA ARG A 194 2.95 5.58 13.20
C ARG A 194 1.63 5.63 13.96
N GLU A 195 0.85 6.67 13.70
CA GLU A 195 -0.50 6.80 14.24
C GLU A 195 -1.44 5.75 13.63
N VAL A 196 -2.32 5.18 14.45
CA VAL A 196 -3.37 4.27 14.01
C VAL A 196 -4.73 4.92 14.23
N PHE A 197 -5.52 4.90 13.18
CA PHE A 197 -6.89 5.40 13.15
C PHE A 197 -7.84 4.25 12.81
N ALA A 198 -9.04 4.27 13.38
CA ALA A 198 -10.06 3.27 13.08
C ALA A 198 -11.41 3.92 12.81
N VAL A 199 -12.09 3.43 11.77
CA VAL A 199 -13.45 3.87 11.45
C VAL A 199 -14.43 3.06 12.29
N PRO A 200 -15.36 3.71 13.03
CA PRO A 200 -16.39 2.99 13.77
C PRO A 200 -17.40 2.38 12.81
N GLY A 201 -17.94 1.26 13.20
CA GLY A 201 -19.00 0.60 12.45
C GLY A 201 -20.10 0.10 13.38
N ARG A 202 -21.05 -0.65 12.84
CA ARG A 202 -22.15 -1.21 13.64
C ARG A 202 -21.64 -2.19 14.68
N ILE A 203 -22.19 -2.15 15.88
CA ILE A 203 -21.78 -3.00 16.99
C ILE A 203 -22.04 -4.51 16.72
N ASP A 204 -23.06 -4.81 15.92
CA ASP A 204 -23.46 -6.16 15.52
C ASP A 204 -22.67 -6.69 14.29
N SER A 205 -21.82 -5.88 13.68
CA SER A 205 -21.06 -6.27 12.49
C SER A 205 -19.74 -6.95 12.84
N VAL A 206 -19.55 -8.17 12.38
CA VAL A 206 -18.26 -8.88 12.48
C VAL A 206 -17.14 -8.09 11.81
N LYS A 207 -17.45 -7.31 10.77
CA LYS A 207 -16.48 -6.48 10.04
C LYS A 207 -16.03 -5.23 10.80
N SER A 208 -16.71 -4.89 11.89
CA SER A 208 -16.36 -3.78 12.76
C SER A 208 -15.64 -4.23 14.04
N GLN A 209 -15.64 -5.52 14.35
CA GLN A 209 -15.04 -6.03 15.60
C GLN A 209 -13.54 -5.71 15.71
N GLY A 210 -12.80 -5.80 14.59
CA GLY A 210 -11.38 -5.46 14.57
C GLY A 210 -11.13 -3.98 14.78
N THR A 211 -11.90 -3.10 14.12
CA THR A 211 -11.79 -1.65 14.31
C THR A 211 -12.23 -1.22 15.70
N HIS A 212 -13.29 -1.82 16.27
CA HIS A 212 -13.71 -1.56 17.67
C HIS A 212 -12.60 -1.95 18.65
N ARG A 213 -11.93 -3.11 18.44
CA ARG A 213 -10.81 -3.51 19.26
C ARG A 213 -9.64 -2.51 19.17
N LEU A 214 -9.32 -2.00 17.97
CA LEU A 214 -8.31 -0.97 17.82
C LEU A 214 -8.68 0.30 18.59
N LEU A 215 -9.94 0.75 18.51
CA LEU A 215 -10.42 1.92 19.28
C LEU A 215 -10.29 1.70 20.79
N GLN A 216 -10.64 0.52 21.29
CA GLN A 216 -10.47 0.17 22.71
C GLN A 216 -8.99 0.13 23.14
N GLN A 217 -8.08 -0.15 22.20
CA GLN A 217 -6.63 -0.16 22.42
C GLN A 217 -5.98 1.23 22.24
N GLY A 218 -6.76 2.28 22.01
CA GLY A 218 -6.27 3.65 21.89
C GLY A 218 -6.06 4.17 20.48
N ALA A 219 -6.48 3.43 19.44
CA ALA A 219 -6.50 4.00 18.09
C ALA A 219 -7.44 5.21 18.02
N LYS A 220 -7.07 6.22 17.23
CA LYS A 220 -7.88 7.44 17.09
C LYS A 220 -9.13 7.15 16.28
N LEU A 221 -10.26 7.62 16.75
CA LEU A 221 -11.53 7.50 16.05
C LEU A 221 -11.55 8.43 14.83
N VAL A 222 -11.92 7.87 13.66
CA VAL A 222 -12.22 8.67 12.46
C VAL A 222 -13.72 8.97 12.44
N HIS A 223 -14.06 10.26 12.52
CA HIS A 223 -15.43 10.74 12.38
C HIS A 223 -15.44 11.93 11.41
N GLY A 224 -16.15 11.87 10.33
CA GLY A 224 -16.43 12.98 9.42
C GLY A 224 -15.27 13.84 8.96
#